data_9c0fd3ba8e1a61dfb425b1a894642228
#
_entry.id   9c0fd3ba8e1a61dfb425b1a894642228
#
_cell.length_a   1.000
_cell.length_b   1.000
_cell.length_c   1.000
_cell.angle_alpha   90.00
_cell.angle_beta   90.00
_cell.angle_gamma   90.00
#
_symmetry.space_group_name_H-M   'P 1'
#
loop_
_entity.id
_entity.type
_entity.pdbx_description
1 polymer ?
#
loop_
_entity_poly.entity_id
_entity_poly.type
_entity_poly.pdbx_seq_one_letter_code
_entity_poly.pdbx_strand_id
1 'polypeptide(L)'
;RQRQMCIRDRTHDVLFEMGEVFLLSRMAMRIHRIPMAGDVLDIATYENGVKGAHMQRVYEMKDQTGGLRVSVKSDWILVNPATRKIMRPSAFTAKPIQTCDRVIDCPDPKKLLLPHEGVEELGTRQVVWSDLDGNGHLYSANYGDIIWDYLPCDLQERTPREFYINYNHEAT
;
A
#
# COMPACT_ATOMS: atom_id res chain seq x y z
N ARG A 1 -21.19 2.95 2.40
CA ARG A 1 -21.15 1.51 1.99
C ARG A 1 -19.88 1.29 1.21
N GLN A 2 -18.91 0.66 1.86
CA GLN A 2 -17.66 0.25 1.23
C GLN A 2 -17.99 -0.89 0.24
N ARG A 3 -18.05 -0.56 -1.05
CA ARG A 3 -18.04 -1.59 -2.09
C ARG A 3 -16.60 -2.01 -2.31
N GLN A 4 -16.16 -3.03 -1.60
CA GLN A 4 -14.95 -3.75 -1.97
C GLN A 4 -15.17 -4.42 -3.32
N MET A 5 -14.80 -3.73 -4.39
CA MET A 5 -14.83 -4.31 -5.76
C MET A 5 -13.56 -5.10 -6.08
N CYS A 6 -12.76 -5.44 -5.08
CA CYS A 6 -11.44 -5.97 -5.33
C CYS A 6 -11.37 -7.48 -5.54
N ILE A 7 -12.28 -8.22 -4.94
CA ILE A 7 -12.26 -9.70 -4.98
C ILE A 7 -13.72 -10.14 -4.96
N ARG A 8 -14.43 -9.80 -6.03
CA ARG A 8 -15.86 -10.08 -6.09
C ARG A 8 -16.18 -11.57 -6.02
N ASP A 9 -15.21 -12.42 -6.33
CA ASP A 9 -15.45 -13.85 -6.47
C ASP A 9 -14.64 -14.73 -5.52
N ARG A 10 -13.65 -14.19 -4.75
CA ARG A 10 -12.85 -15.01 -3.84
C ARG A 10 -12.33 -14.18 -2.64
N THR A 11 -12.65 -14.67 -1.44
CA THR A 11 -12.15 -14.10 -0.19
C THR A 11 -10.68 -14.44 0.02
N HIS A 12 -10.02 -13.77 0.98
CA HIS A 12 -8.65 -14.09 1.38
C HIS A 12 -8.47 -15.58 1.70
N ASP A 13 -9.45 -16.17 2.40
CA ASP A 13 -9.41 -17.57 2.81
C ASP A 13 -9.38 -18.52 1.61
N VAL A 14 -10.20 -18.25 0.58
CA VAL A 14 -10.21 -19.04 -0.65
C VAL A 14 -8.88 -18.94 -1.41
N LEU A 15 -8.29 -17.76 -1.49
CA LEU A 15 -6.97 -17.59 -2.12
C LEU A 15 -5.89 -18.30 -1.30
N PHE A 16 -5.97 -18.24 0.01
CA PHE A 16 -5.03 -18.93 0.91
C PHE A 16 -5.10 -20.46 0.71
N GLU A 17 -6.31 -21.04 0.63
CA GLU A 17 -6.53 -22.46 0.34
C GLU A 17 -6.00 -22.85 -1.05
N MET A 18 -6.04 -21.93 -2.03
CA MET A 18 -5.44 -22.13 -3.36
C MET A 18 -3.91 -22.00 -3.36
N GLY A 19 -3.30 -21.65 -2.24
CA GLY A 19 -1.87 -21.40 -2.15
C GLY A 19 -1.45 -20.07 -2.77
N GLU A 20 -2.35 -19.10 -2.84
CA GLU A 20 -2.14 -17.78 -3.43
C GLU A 20 -2.41 -16.68 -2.38
N VAL A 21 -1.39 -15.92 -2.00
CA VAL A 21 -1.52 -14.79 -1.07
C VAL A 21 -0.82 -13.58 -1.65
N PHE A 22 -1.45 -12.43 -1.53
CA PHE A 22 -0.85 -11.15 -1.92
C PHE A 22 -0.24 -10.46 -0.71
N LEU A 23 1.04 -10.10 -0.83
CA LEU A 23 1.72 -9.26 0.13
C LEU A 23 2.02 -7.90 -0.49
N LEU A 24 1.73 -6.84 0.24
CA LEU A 24 2.08 -5.48 -0.14
C LEU A 24 3.61 -5.32 -0.03
N SER A 25 4.25 -5.02 -1.16
CA SER A 25 5.71 -4.88 -1.24
C SER A 25 6.15 -3.42 -1.18
N ARG A 26 5.47 -2.58 -1.96
CA ARG A 26 5.81 -1.15 -2.07
C ARG A 26 4.57 -0.32 -2.30
N MET A 27 4.65 0.93 -1.88
CA MET A 27 3.61 1.90 -2.13
C MET A 27 4.21 3.27 -2.43
N ALA A 28 3.59 4.00 -3.33
CA ALA A 28 3.81 5.42 -3.53
C ALA A 28 2.46 6.14 -3.46
N MET A 29 2.43 7.25 -2.75
CA MET A 29 1.24 8.09 -2.58
C MET A 29 1.57 9.51 -2.99
N ARG A 30 0.64 10.19 -3.66
CA ARG A 30 0.67 11.63 -3.89
C ARG A 30 -0.55 12.27 -3.26
N ILE A 31 -0.32 13.30 -2.45
CA ILE A 31 -1.36 14.10 -1.81
C ILE A 31 -1.47 15.41 -2.60
N HIS A 32 -2.56 15.52 -3.36
CA HIS A 32 -2.85 16.72 -4.16
C HIS A 32 -3.44 17.83 -3.28
N ARG A 33 -4.32 17.41 -2.37
CA ARG A 33 -4.92 18.26 -1.34
C ARG A 33 -5.33 17.39 -0.16
N ILE A 34 -4.95 17.78 1.05
CA ILE A 34 -5.31 17.03 2.26
C ILE A 34 -6.84 16.99 2.42
N PRO A 35 -7.43 15.79 2.57
CA PRO A 35 -8.81 15.66 2.99
C PRO A 35 -8.99 16.20 4.41
N MET A 36 -10.07 16.91 4.64
CA MET A 36 -10.41 17.49 5.93
C MET A 36 -11.53 16.71 6.59
N ALA A 37 -11.62 16.82 7.91
CA ALA A 37 -12.73 16.23 8.64
C ALA A 37 -14.07 16.77 8.11
N GLY A 38 -15.01 15.87 7.78
CA GLY A 38 -16.28 16.20 7.17
C GLY A 38 -16.28 16.13 5.63
N ASP A 39 -15.14 16.01 4.97
CA ASP A 39 -15.11 15.78 3.52
C ASP A 39 -15.73 14.42 3.19
N VAL A 40 -16.52 14.38 2.12
CA VAL A 40 -17.01 13.14 1.51
C VAL A 40 -16.16 12.82 0.31
N LEU A 41 -15.59 11.62 0.30
CA LEU A 41 -14.67 11.19 -0.75
C LEU A 41 -15.20 9.94 -1.46
N ASP A 42 -15.11 9.98 -2.78
CA ASP A 42 -15.27 8.80 -3.63
C ASP A 42 -13.92 8.12 -3.79
N ILE A 43 -13.85 6.83 -3.43
CA ILE A 43 -12.65 6.02 -3.57
C ILE A 43 -12.83 5.03 -4.71
N ALA A 44 -11.99 5.15 -5.73
CA ALA A 44 -11.88 4.19 -6.83
C ALA A 44 -10.60 3.38 -6.69
N THR A 45 -10.66 2.08 -6.99
CA THR A 45 -9.49 1.21 -7.06
C THR A 45 -9.57 0.27 -8.25
N TYR A 46 -8.44 0.03 -8.91
CA TYR A 46 -8.35 -0.84 -10.09
C TYR A 46 -6.94 -1.40 -10.25
N GLU A 47 -6.86 -2.49 -11.00
CA GLU A 47 -5.60 -3.11 -11.37
C GLU A 47 -4.91 -2.30 -12.46
N ASN A 48 -3.58 -2.24 -12.42
CA ASN A 48 -2.75 -1.49 -13.35
C ASN A 48 -1.66 -2.37 -13.99
N GLY A 49 -1.97 -3.65 -14.15
CA GLY A 49 -1.10 -4.61 -14.82
C GLY A 49 0.05 -5.13 -13.96
N VAL A 50 1.09 -5.61 -14.63
CA VAL A 50 2.24 -6.30 -14.04
C VAL A 50 3.53 -5.61 -14.44
N LYS A 51 4.42 -5.42 -13.46
CA LYS A 51 5.80 -4.96 -13.66
C LYS A 51 6.77 -5.94 -13.00
N GLY A 52 7.40 -6.81 -13.79
CA GLY A 52 8.26 -7.88 -13.27
C GLY A 52 7.48 -8.87 -12.39
N ALA A 53 7.86 -8.98 -11.11
CA ALA A 53 7.16 -9.83 -10.14
C ALA A 53 6.01 -9.11 -9.42
N HIS A 54 5.79 -7.84 -9.69
CA HIS A 54 4.80 -7.03 -9.00
C HIS A 54 3.51 -6.90 -9.81
N MET A 55 2.40 -7.08 -9.15
CA MET A 55 1.05 -6.76 -9.63
C MET A 55 0.65 -5.41 -9.06
N GLN A 56 0.44 -4.42 -9.93
CA GLN A 56 0.19 -3.05 -9.50
C GLN A 56 -1.31 -2.79 -9.33
N ARG A 57 -1.66 -2.08 -8.25
CA ARG A 57 -3.00 -1.58 -7.98
C ARG A 57 -2.96 -0.08 -7.73
N VAL A 58 -3.97 0.61 -8.23
CA VAL A 58 -4.15 2.05 -8.09
C VAL A 58 -5.35 2.35 -7.22
N TYR A 59 -5.24 3.45 -6.47
CA TYR A 59 -6.35 4.03 -5.72
C TYR A 59 -6.39 5.54 -6.03
N GLU A 60 -7.57 6.05 -6.27
CA GLU A 60 -7.85 7.49 -6.41
C GLU A 60 -8.94 7.88 -5.43
N MET A 61 -8.69 8.93 -4.65
CA MET A 61 -9.67 9.55 -3.77
C MET A 61 -10.06 10.90 -4.34
N LYS A 62 -11.32 11.09 -4.65
CA LYS A 62 -11.85 12.31 -5.25
C LYS A 62 -12.92 12.92 -4.34
N ASP A 63 -12.98 14.24 -4.31
CA ASP A 63 -14.09 14.92 -3.66
C ASP A 63 -15.36 14.88 -4.52
N GLN A 64 -16.47 15.38 -3.98
CA GLN A 64 -17.77 15.39 -4.64
C GLN A 64 -17.79 16.23 -5.93
N THR A 65 -16.82 17.13 -6.14
CA THR A 65 -16.65 17.89 -7.39
C THR A 65 -15.81 17.18 -8.42
N GLY A 66 -15.30 15.98 -8.10
CA GLY A 66 -14.39 15.21 -8.95
C GLY A 66 -12.92 15.61 -8.82
N GLY A 67 -12.60 16.55 -7.93
CA GLY A 67 -11.23 16.98 -7.66
C GLY A 67 -10.41 15.88 -7.00
N LEU A 68 -9.24 15.53 -7.57
CA LEU A 68 -8.35 14.52 -7.04
C LEU A 68 -7.70 15.01 -5.74
N ARG A 69 -7.88 14.26 -4.66
CA ARG A 69 -7.34 14.56 -3.32
C ARG A 69 -6.10 13.75 -3.04
N VAL A 70 -6.16 12.45 -3.26
CA VAL A 70 -5.05 11.53 -3.03
C VAL A 70 -5.02 10.48 -4.14
N SER A 71 -3.84 10.16 -4.61
CA SER A 71 -3.61 9.02 -5.51
C SER A 71 -2.53 8.11 -4.95
N VAL A 72 -2.72 6.79 -5.12
CA VAL A 72 -1.81 5.77 -4.60
C VAL A 72 -1.57 4.74 -5.68
N LYS A 73 -0.33 4.33 -5.85
CA LYS A 73 0.07 3.11 -6.55
C LYS A 73 0.70 2.15 -5.55
N SER A 74 0.26 0.92 -5.56
CA SER A 74 0.79 -0.14 -4.70
C SER A 74 1.24 -1.33 -5.52
N ASP A 75 2.41 -1.85 -5.21
CA ASP A 75 2.99 -3.03 -5.83
C ASP A 75 2.83 -4.22 -4.89
N TRP A 76 2.18 -5.26 -5.38
CA TRP A 76 1.89 -6.48 -4.64
C TRP A 76 2.67 -7.65 -5.23
N ILE A 77 3.16 -8.54 -4.39
CA ILE A 77 3.77 -9.79 -4.78
C ILE A 77 2.84 -10.95 -4.46
N LEU A 78 2.81 -11.93 -5.36
CA LEU A 78 2.11 -13.19 -5.15
C LEU A 78 3.05 -14.14 -4.42
N VAL A 79 2.59 -14.74 -3.34
CA VAL A 79 3.38 -15.64 -2.49
C VAL A 79 2.61 -16.92 -2.23
N ASN A 80 3.30 -18.04 -2.23
CA ASN A 80 2.72 -19.30 -1.74
C ASN A 80 2.86 -19.32 -0.21
N PRO A 81 1.77 -19.37 0.55
CA PRO A 81 1.79 -19.28 2.01
C PRO A 81 2.48 -20.47 2.69
N ALA A 82 2.41 -21.67 2.11
CA ALA A 82 3.02 -22.87 2.67
C ALA A 82 4.54 -22.87 2.52
N THR A 83 5.05 -22.41 1.37
CA THR A 83 6.50 -22.40 1.09
C THR A 83 7.17 -21.07 1.34
N ARG A 84 6.39 -20.00 1.56
CA ARG A 84 6.82 -18.59 1.68
C ARG A 84 7.63 -18.09 0.46
N LYS A 85 7.48 -18.73 -0.69
CA LYS A 85 8.19 -18.35 -1.92
C LYS A 85 7.36 -17.41 -2.77
N ILE A 86 8.03 -16.42 -3.36
CA ILE A 86 7.42 -15.52 -4.34
C ILE A 86 7.08 -16.32 -5.59
N MET A 87 5.87 -16.15 -6.08
CA MET A 87 5.36 -16.75 -7.30
C MET A 87 5.38 -15.73 -8.45
N ARG A 88 5.47 -16.21 -9.66
CA ARG A 88 5.33 -15.34 -10.83
C ARG A 88 3.87 -14.88 -10.95
N PRO A 89 3.58 -13.64 -11.38
CA PRO A 89 2.22 -13.17 -11.60
C PRO A 89 1.41 -14.07 -12.56
N SER A 90 2.07 -14.73 -13.52
CA SER A 90 1.44 -15.69 -14.42
C SER A 90 0.92 -16.97 -13.75
N ALA A 91 1.33 -17.22 -12.50
CA ALA A 91 0.81 -18.33 -11.70
C ALA A 91 -0.51 -17.98 -11.01
N PHE A 92 -0.92 -16.72 -11.01
CA PHE A 92 -2.21 -16.30 -10.48
C PHE A 92 -3.33 -16.79 -11.38
N THR A 93 -4.20 -17.64 -10.85
CA THR A 93 -5.23 -18.34 -11.62
C THR A 93 -6.66 -17.91 -11.30
N ALA A 94 -6.84 -17.16 -10.22
CA ALA A 94 -8.17 -16.79 -9.74
C ALA A 94 -8.98 -15.97 -10.75
N LYS A 95 -8.30 -15.09 -11.51
CA LYS A 95 -8.90 -14.28 -12.58
C LYS A 95 -7.81 -13.72 -13.51
N PRO A 96 -8.17 -13.27 -14.74
CA PRO A 96 -7.24 -12.53 -15.60
C PRO A 96 -6.76 -11.23 -14.92
N ILE A 97 -5.46 -10.93 -15.06
CA ILE A 97 -4.90 -9.66 -14.60
C ILE A 97 -5.30 -8.57 -15.58
N GLN A 98 -5.89 -7.52 -15.07
CA GLN A 98 -6.32 -6.37 -15.87
C GLN A 98 -5.25 -5.28 -15.86
N THR A 99 -5.23 -4.48 -16.91
CA THR A 99 -4.44 -3.27 -17.02
C THR A 99 -5.35 -2.06 -17.11
N CYS A 100 -4.88 -0.93 -16.58
CA CYS A 100 -5.57 0.32 -16.71
C CYS A 100 -4.84 1.20 -17.72
N ASP A 101 -5.56 1.68 -18.73
CA ASP A 101 -5.00 2.57 -19.76
C ASP A 101 -5.03 4.06 -19.35
N ARG A 102 -5.39 4.33 -18.12
CA ARG A 102 -5.46 5.70 -17.60
C ARG A 102 -4.09 6.23 -17.21
N VAL A 103 -3.84 7.49 -17.53
CA VAL A 103 -2.72 8.23 -16.93
C VAL A 103 -3.08 8.56 -15.48
N ILE A 104 -2.28 8.03 -14.56
CA ILE A 104 -2.48 8.23 -13.12
C ILE A 104 -1.47 9.27 -12.64
N ASP A 105 -1.96 10.36 -12.11
CA ASP A 105 -1.10 11.39 -11.48
C ASP A 105 -0.63 10.93 -10.10
N CYS A 106 0.27 9.96 -10.12
CA CYS A 106 0.91 9.36 -8.95
C CYS A 106 2.27 8.82 -9.38
N PRO A 107 3.32 9.03 -8.61
CA PRO A 107 4.62 8.43 -8.90
C PRO A 107 4.56 6.91 -8.83
N ASP A 108 5.46 6.24 -9.54
CA ASP A 108 5.59 4.78 -9.43
C ASP A 108 6.29 4.40 -8.13
N PRO A 109 5.85 3.32 -7.47
CA PRO A 109 6.58 2.75 -6.35
C PRO A 109 8.01 2.38 -6.76
N LYS A 110 8.97 2.77 -5.95
CA LYS A 110 10.39 2.51 -6.21
C LYS A 110 11.04 1.80 -5.04
N LYS A 111 12.11 1.05 -5.30
CA LYS A 111 12.95 0.51 -4.24
C LYS A 111 13.66 1.65 -3.53
N LEU A 112 13.44 1.77 -2.23
CA LEU A 112 14.16 2.69 -1.37
C LEU A 112 15.45 2.00 -0.91
N LEU A 113 16.56 2.67 -1.12
CA LEU A 113 17.86 2.22 -0.65
C LEU A 113 18.26 3.10 0.53
N LEU A 114 18.57 2.46 1.64
CA LEU A 114 19.16 3.18 2.78
C LEU A 114 20.58 3.59 2.41
N PRO A 115 20.99 4.83 2.69
CA PRO A 115 22.38 5.24 2.54
C PRO A 115 23.25 4.42 3.50
N HIS A 116 24.50 4.19 3.11
CA HIS A 116 25.46 3.46 3.95
C HIS A 116 26.02 4.32 5.08
N GLU A 117 25.98 5.63 4.92
CA GLU A 117 26.52 6.61 5.85
C GLU A 117 25.49 7.71 6.11
N GLY A 118 25.62 8.41 7.25
CA GLY A 118 24.74 9.53 7.61
C GLY A 118 23.33 9.10 8.03
N VAL A 119 23.13 7.86 8.43
CA VAL A 119 21.87 7.38 9.00
C VAL A 119 21.89 7.66 10.49
N GLU A 120 20.88 8.36 10.98
CA GLU A 120 20.64 8.65 12.38
C GLU A 120 19.47 7.79 12.89
N GLU A 121 19.66 7.15 14.04
CA GLU A 121 18.59 6.46 14.75
C GLU A 121 17.80 7.48 15.57
N LEU A 122 16.55 7.73 15.18
CA LEU A 122 15.69 8.71 15.85
C LEU A 122 14.99 8.11 17.09
N GLY A 123 14.85 6.79 17.14
CA GLY A 123 14.24 6.11 18.28
C GLY A 123 13.82 4.68 17.96
N THR A 124 13.23 4.03 18.94
CA THR A 124 12.72 2.66 18.86
C THR A 124 11.26 2.64 19.31
N ARG A 125 10.40 1.97 18.54
CA ARG A 125 9.01 1.73 18.92
C ARG A 125 8.78 0.24 19.13
N GLN A 126 8.22 -0.08 20.29
CA GLN A 126 7.71 -1.43 20.53
C GLN A 126 6.33 -1.57 19.90
N VAL A 127 6.13 -2.63 19.10
CA VAL A 127 4.83 -3.00 18.56
C VAL A 127 3.96 -3.50 19.72
N VAL A 128 2.72 -2.99 19.81
CA VAL A 128 1.75 -3.37 20.83
C VAL A 128 0.49 -3.93 20.18
N TRP A 129 -0.35 -4.59 20.97
CA TRP A 129 -1.56 -5.26 20.47
C TRP A 129 -2.45 -4.41 19.56
N SER A 130 -2.63 -3.14 19.89
CA SER A 130 -3.44 -2.20 19.09
C SER A 130 -2.80 -1.80 17.75
N ASP A 131 -1.52 -2.09 17.56
CA ASP A 131 -0.83 -1.83 16.30
C ASP A 131 -1.02 -2.98 15.29
N LEU A 132 -1.53 -4.13 15.74
CA LEU A 132 -1.60 -5.36 14.94
C LEU A 132 -2.87 -5.41 14.07
N ASP A 133 -2.71 -5.97 12.87
CA ASP A 133 -3.83 -6.36 12.01
C ASP A 133 -4.38 -7.75 12.38
N GLY A 134 -5.37 -8.23 11.63
CA GLY A 134 -5.98 -9.54 11.85
C GLY A 134 -5.04 -10.75 11.65
N ASN A 135 -3.85 -10.53 11.08
CA ASN A 135 -2.82 -11.56 10.86
C ASN A 135 -1.73 -11.52 11.94
N GLY A 136 -1.82 -10.59 12.89
CA GLY A 136 -0.82 -10.42 13.96
C GLY A 136 0.43 -9.66 13.51
N HIS A 137 0.38 -8.94 12.40
CA HIS A 137 1.47 -8.09 11.92
C HIS A 137 1.15 -6.62 12.15
N LEU A 138 2.18 -5.80 12.29
CA LEU A 138 2.01 -4.35 12.36
C LEU A 138 1.18 -3.87 11.15
N TYR A 139 0.03 -3.27 11.45
CA TYR A 139 -0.91 -2.80 10.43
C TYR A 139 -0.23 -1.79 9.51
N SER A 140 -0.33 -2.01 8.20
CA SER A 140 0.43 -1.26 7.19
C SER A 140 0.18 0.26 7.22
N ALA A 141 -0.98 0.72 7.68
CA ALA A 141 -1.26 2.13 7.83
C ALA A 141 -0.51 2.78 9.00
N ASN A 142 -0.24 2.02 10.07
CA ASN A 142 0.43 2.55 11.27
C ASN A 142 1.90 2.93 11.02
N TYR A 143 2.53 2.41 9.96
CA TYR A 143 3.88 2.85 9.58
C TYR A 143 3.95 4.34 9.27
N GLY A 144 2.90 4.93 8.69
CA GLY A 144 2.83 6.37 8.44
C GLY A 144 2.83 7.17 9.75
N ASP A 145 1.99 6.78 10.70
CA ASP A 145 1.87 7.43 12.00
C ASP A 145 3.18 7.31 12.79
N ILE A 146 3.78 6.11 12.83
CA ILE A 146 5.06 5.87 13.50
C ILE A 146 6.16 6.76 12.90
N ILE A 147 6.28 6.83 11.58
CA ILE A 147 7.27 7.69 10.94
C ILE A 147 7.03 9.15 11.33
N TRP A 148 5.76 9.59 11.35
CA TRP A 148 5.39 10.96 11.69
C TRP A 148 5.76 11.32 13.12
N ASP A 149 5.56 10.39 14.07
CA ASP A 149 5.90 10.58 15.50
C ASP A 149 7.40 10.86 15.74
N TYR A 150 8.27 10.31 14.88
CA TYR A 150 9.73 10.47 15.03
C TYR A 150 10.32 11.59 14.15
N LEU A 151 9.52 12.28 13.34
CA LEU A 151 10.02 13.41 12.57
C LEU A 151 10.33 14.61 13.49
N PRO A 152 11.36 15.43 13.18
CA PRO A 152 11.56 16.72 13.82
C PRO A 152 10.31 17.60 13.73
N CYS A 153 10.04 18.39 14.78
CA CYS A 153 8.81 19.19 14.89
C CYS A 153 8.57 20.11 13.69
N ASP A 154 9.63 20.69 13.14
CA ASP A 154 9.52 21.55 11.95
C ASP A 154 9.08 20.80 10.68
N LEU A 155 9.32 19.49 10.63
CA LEU A 155 8.85 18.62 9.55
C LEU A 155 7.43 18.13 9.82
N GLN A 156 7.06 17.89 11.08
CA GLN A 156 5.68 17.50 11.45
C GLN A 156 4.65 18.57 11.10
N GLU A 157 5.05 19.85 11.15
CA GLU A 157 4.17 20.99 10.77
C GLU A 157 4.00 21.14 9.25
N ARG A 158 4.78 20.42 8.44
CA ARG A 158 4.71 20.51 6.99
C ARG A 158 3.64 19.57 6.43
N THR A 159 3.04 19.99 5.35
CA THR A 159 2.13 19.14 4.57
C THR A 159 2.92 18.20 3.68
N PRO A 160 2.84 16.87 3.88
CA PRO A 160 3.49 15.92 2.97
C PRO A 160 2.83 16.00 1.58
N ARG A 161 3.65 15.93 0.54
CA ARG A 161 3.17 15.87 -0.84
C ARG A 161 3.28 14.49 -1.46
N GLU A 162 4.33 13.78 -1.10
CA GLU A 162 4.57 12.43 -1.56
C GLU A 162 5.06 11.55 -0.42
N PHE A 163 4.64 10.32 -0.44
CA PHE A 163 5.03 9.30 0.51
C PHE A 163 5.39 8.03 -0.21
N TYR A 164 6.55 7.44 0.14
CA TYR A 164 7.01 6.17 -0.40
C TYR A 164 7.32 5.23 0.74
N ILE A 165 6.88 3.99 0.64
CA ILE A 165 7.19 2.96 1.63
C ILE A 165 7.54 1.65 0.94
N ASN A 166 8.51 0.91 1.53
CA ASN A 166 8.83 -0.47 1.17
C ASN A 166 8.64 -1.36 2.40
N TYR A 167 7.85 -2.40 2.24
CA TYR A 167 7.62 -3.42 3.26
C TYR A 167 8.59 -4.57 3.01
N ASN A 168 9.76 -4.52 3.63
CA ASN A 168 10.83 -5.50 3.40
C ASN A 168 10.72 -6.71 4.33
N HIS A 169 10.24 -6.49 5.55
CA HIS A 169 10.03 -7.49 6.59
C HIS A 169 8.74 -7.21 7.34
N GLU A 170 8.11 -8.27 7.83
CA GLU A 170 6.96 -8.17 8.72
C GLU A 170 7.46 -7.75 10.11
N ALA A 171 6.78 -6.80 10.75
CA ALA A 171 6.96 -6.46 12.15
C ALA A 171 5.82 -7.09 12.96
N THR A 172 6.15 -7.76 14.08
CA THR A 172 5.23 -8.49 14.95
C THR A 172 5.42 -8.09 16.40
#